data_872dab18f02345243da9d225a054c0a6
#
_entry.id   872dab18f02345243da9d225a054c0a6
#
_cell.length_a   1.000
_cell.length_b   1.000
_cell.length_c   1.000
_cell.angle_alpha   90.00
_cell.angle_beta   90.00
_cell.angle_gamma   90.00
#
_symmetry.space_group_name_H-M   'P 1'
#
loop_
_entity.id
_entity.type
_entity.pdbx_description
1 polymer ?
#
loop_
_entity_poly.entity_id
_entity_poly.type
_entity_poly.pdbx_seq_one_letter_code
_entity_poly.pdbx_strand_id
1 'polypeptide(L)'
;FELRDETGVVDCAAFVEAGVRAYPEIELGDIVRLDGEVERRHGELQVETDDLVALDGEEREAVTGRLADALSDRARPDSFEPIGDHEAVAAMEEPLLDVAEAIRRAVLESRPVVIRHPATADGYIAGAAIERAVLPLVREEHARSDAEYHYIVRRPLDSAVYGMDAATKDATRMLQDRD
;
A
#
# COMPACT_ATOMS: atom_id res chain seq x y z
N PHE A 1 -6.91 -14.77 4.91
CA PHE A 1 -6.23 -14.06 3.82
C PHE A 1 -6.99 -12.76 3.48
N GLU A 2 -6.31 -11.83 2.85
CA GLU A 2 -6.93 -10.57 2.39
C GLU A 2 -7.23 -10.67 0.90
N LEU A 3 -8.39 -10.18 0.49
CA LEU A 3 -8.78 -10.01 -0.91
C LEU A 3 -8.96 -8.52 -1.20
N ARG A 4 -8.48 -8.09 -2.37
CA ARG A 4 -8.61 -6.72 -2.86
C ARG A 4 -9.44 -6.68 -4.14
N ASP A 5 -10.34 -5.72 -4.20
CA ASP A 5 -11.01 -5.31 -5.44
C ASP A 5 -10.78 -3.80 -5.72
N GLU A 6 -11.48 -3.24 -6.69
CA GLU A 6 -11.41 -1.81 -7.04
C GLU A 6 -11.95 -0.88 -5.95
N THR A 7 -12.68 -1.39 -4.97
CA THR A 7 -13.31 -0.59 -3.90
C THR A 7 -12.51 -0.61 -2.60
N GLY A 8 -11.75 -1.67 -2.33
CA GLY A 8 -10.98 -1.79 -1.10
C GLY A 8 -10.41 -3.17 -0.84
N VAL A 9 -10.14 -3.44 0.43
CA VAL A 9 -9.59 -4.70 0.95
C VAL A 9 -10.55 -5.28 1.97
N VAL A 10 -10.76 -6.59 1.92
CA VAL A 10 -11.58 -7.32 2.89
C VAL A 10 -10.85 -8.56 3.38
N ASP A 11 -10.98 -8.83 4.68
CA ASP A 11 -10.53 -10.09 5.26
C ASP A 11 -11.44 -11.24 4.82
N CYS A 12 -10.82 -12.35 4.39
CA CYS A 12 -11.52 -13.56 3.99
C CYS A 12 -11.06 -14.74 4.84
N ALA A 13 -12.00 -15.58 5.22
CA ALA A 13 -11.75 -16.83 5.94
C ALA A 13 -12.25 -18.02 5.12
N ALA A 14 -11.39 -19.02 4.98
CA ALA A 14 -11.78 -20.30 4.42
C ALA A 14 -11.57 -21.38 5.50
N PHE A 15 -12.65 -21.94 6.01
CA PHE A 15 -12.60 -22.92 7.08
C PHE A 15 -12.54 -24.33 6.51
N VAL A 16 -11.43 -24.98 6.76
CA VAL A 16 -11.25 -26.43 6.62
C VAL A 16 -10.68 -26.97 7.91
N GLU A 17 -10.41 -28.26 7.96
CA GLU A 17 -9.77 -28.88 9.13
C GLU A 17 -8.46 -28.16 9.49
N ALA A 18 -8.19 -28.04 10.79
CA ALA A 18 -7.02 -27.33 11.31
C ALA A 18 -5.72 -27.81 10.66
N GLY A 19 -4.96 -26.89 10.08
CA GLY A 19 -3.69 -27.16 9.41
C GLY A 19 -3.77 -27.51 7.93
N VAL A 20 -4.96 -27.51 7.32
CA VAL A 20 -5.17 -27.75 5.88
C VAL A 20 -5.44 -26.41 5.19
N ARG A 21 -4.72 -26.11 4.10
CA ARG A 21 -5.06 -24.99 3.20
C ARG A 21 -6.31 -25.37 2.40
N ALA A 22 -7.33 -24.53 2.44
CA ALA A 22 -8.58 -24.76 1.71
C ALA A 22 -8.37 -24.77 0.19
N TYR A 23 -7.51 -23.87 -0.28
CA TYR A 23 -7.20 -23.64 -1.71
C TYR A 23 -5.69 -23.65 -1.91
N PRO A 24 -5.04 -24.82 -1.94
CA PRO A 24 -3.59 -24.91 -2.05
C PRO A 24 -3.03 -24.48 -3.41
N GLU A 25 -3.88 -24.44 -4.43
CA GLU A 25 -3.58 -24.00 -5.80
C GLU A 25 -3.58 -22.47 -5.97
N ILE A 26 -4.11 -21.72 -5.00
CA ILE A 26 -4.15 -20.26 -5.05
C ILE A 26 -2.93 -19.69 -4.34
N GLU A 27 -2.23 -18.81 -5.04
CA GLU A 27 -1.04 -18.15 -4.54
C GLU A 27 -1.25 -16.64 -4.33
N LEU A 28 -0.35 -16.02 -3.57
CA LEU A 28 -0.38 -14.58 -3.36
C LEU A 28 -0.16 -13.83 -4.68
N GLY A 29 -1.09 -12.96 -5.04
CA GLY A 29 -1.06 -12.19 -6.30
C GLY A 29 -1.91 -12.79 -7.42
N ASP A 30 -2.55 -13.93 -7.17
CA ASP A 30 -3.52 -14.46 -8.13
C ASP A 30 -4.76 -13.57 -8.20
N ILE A 31 -5.32 -13.47 -9.40
CA ILE A 31 -6.61 -12.84 -9.64
C ILE A 31 -7.68 -13.93 -9.52
N VAL A 32 -8.58 -13.74 -8.59
CA VAL A 32 -9.54 -14.79 -8.21
C VAL A 32 -10.99 -14.28 -8.27
N ARG A 33 -11.92 -15.19 -8.41
CA ARG A 33 -13.32 -14.99 -8.06
C ARG A 33 -13.59 -15.70 -6.75
N LEU A 34 -14.17 -14.96 -5.80
CA LEU A 34 -14.59 -15.47 -4.52
C LEU A 34 -16.11 -15.41 -4.44
N ASP A 35 -16.72 -16.51 -4.04
CA ASP A 35 -18.11 -16.58 -3.62
C ASP A 35 -18.14 -16.91 -2.13
N GLY A 36 -19.00 -16.22 -1.35
CA GLY A 36 -19.05 -16.40 0.10
C GLY A 36 -20.06 -15.50 0.78
N GLU A 37 -20.20 -15.66 2.10
CA GLU A 37 -21.13 -14.89 2.92
C GLU A 37 -20.38 -13.78 3.70
N VAL A 38 -20.96 -12.57 3.71
CA VAL A 38 -20.40 -11.43 4.46
C VAL A 38 -20.88 -11.52 5.91
N GLU A 39 -19.94 -11.62 6.83
CA GLU A 39 -20.17 -11.64 8.26
C GLU A 39 -19.55 -10.44 8.97
N ARG A 40 -20.04 -10.19 10.20
CA ARG A 40 -19.37 -9.27 11.14
C ARG A 40 -18.79 -10.08 12.29
N ARG A 41 -17.45 -10.15 12.35
CA ARG A 41 -16.74 -10.88 13.40
C ARG A 41 -15.85 -9.95 14.20
N HIS A 42 -16.00 -9.96 15.53
CA HIS A 42 -15.29 -9.04 16.45
C HIS A 42 -15.43 -7.55 16.13
N GLY A 43 -16.48 -7.16 15.38
CA GLY A 43 -16.73 -5.78 14.96
C GLY A 43 -16.23 -5.43 13.56
N GLU A 44 -15.45 -6.28 12.93
CA GLU A 44 -14.90 -6.14 11.59
C GLU A 44 -15.70 -6.95 10.56
N LEU A 45 -15.69 -6.48 9.30
CA LEU A 45 -16.29 -7.23 8.19
C LEU A 45 -15.32 -8.31 7.72
N GLN A 46 -15.86 -9.50 7.50
CA GLN A 46 -15.14 -10.66 6.98
C GLN A 46 -16.01 -11.39 5.97
N VAL A 47 -15.40 -12.00 4.96
CA VAL A 47 -16.10 -12.90 4.05
C VAL A 47 -15.77 -14.34 4.42
N GLU A 48 -16.78 -15.13 4.81
CA GLU A 48 -16.66 -16.58 4.88
C GLU A 48 -16.71 -17.14 3.47
N THR A 49 -15.62 -17.78 3.04
CA THR A 49 -15.42 -18.23 1.66
C THR A 49 -16.05 -19.57 1.42
N ASP A 50 -17.01 -19.62 0.51
CA ASP A 50 -17.63 -20.86 0.05
C ASP A 50 -16.86 -21.46 -1.14
N ASP A 51 -16.42 -20.60 -2.07
CA ASP A 51 -15.64 -21.00 -3.25
C ASP A 51 -14.63 -19.93 -3.65
N LEU A 52 -13.47 -20.36 -4.15
CA LEU A 52 -12.37 -19.49 -4.58
C LEU A 52 -11.71 -20.08 -5.83
N VAL A 53 -11.82 -19.40 -6.95
CA VAL A 53 -11.34 -19.88 -8.24
C VAL A 53 -10.37 -18.85 -8.87
N ALA A 54 -9.19 -19.32 -9.29
CA ALA A 54 -8.27 -18.48 -10.08
C ALA A 54 -8.89 -18.13 -11.44
N LEU A 55 -8.85 -16.84 -11.79
CA LEU A 55 -9.29 -16.37 -13.10
C LEU A 55 -8.14 -16.45 -14.11
N ASP A 56 -8.47 -16.77 -15.35
CA ASP A 56 -7.53 -16.78 -16.47
C ASP A 56 -8.08 -16.00 -17.68
N GLY A 57 -7.28 -15.91 -18.75
CA GLY A 57 -7.66 -15.31 -20.02
C GLY A 57 -8.30 -13.92 -19.89
N GLU A 58 -9.39 -13.73 -20.62
CA GLU A 58 -10.07 -12.44 -20.73
C GLU A 58 -10.68 -11.94 -19.40
N GLU A 59 -11.17 -12.85 -18.56
CA GLU A 59 -11.72 -12.48 -17.25
C GLU A 59 -10.63 -11.91 -16.33
N ARG A 60 -9.46 -12.56 -16.29
CA ARG A 60 -8.30 -12.08 -15.53
C ARG A 60 -7.83 -10.71 -16.04
N GLU A 61 -7.72 -10.54 -17.35
CA GLU A 61 -7.31 -9.27 -17.96
C GLU A 61 -8.30 -8.14 -17.63
N ALA A 62 -9.60 -8.41 -17.70
CA ALA A 62 -10.63 -7.44 -17.38
C ALA A 62 -10.59 -6.98 -15.92
N VAL A 63 -10.41 -7.91 -14.96
CA VAL A 63 -10.28 -7.57 -13.54
C VAL A 63 -8.98 -6.79 -13.28
N THR A 64 -7.87 -7.25 -13.86
CA THR A 64 -6.57 -6.58 -13.72
C THR A 64 -6.64 -5.14 -14.25
N GLY A 65 -7.29 -4.92 -15.40
CA GLY A 65 -7.49 -3.58 -15.96
C GLY A 65 -8.28 -2.67 -15.03
N ARG A 66 -9.45 -3.13 -14.53
CA ARG A 66 -10.26 -2.35 -13.58
C ARG A 66 -9.50 -2.00 -12.30
N LEU A 67 -8.76 -2.96 -11.75
CA LEU A 67 -7.91 -2.70 -10.56
C LEU A 67 -6.83 -1.65 -10.84
N ALA A 68 -6.16 -1.74 -11.99
CA ALA A 68 -5.11 -0.79 -12.36
C ALA A 68 -5.68 0.64 -12.56
N ASP A 69 -6.83 0.76 -13.21
CA ASP A 69 -7.52 2.04 -13.42
C ASP A 69 -7.96 2.66 -12.09
N ALA A 70 -8.64 1.89 -11.24
CA ALA A 70 -9.09 2.36 -9.93
C ALA A 70 -7.92 2.76 -9.01
N LEU A 71 -6.82 2.01 -9.03
CA LEU A 71 -5.60 2.37 -8.29
C LEU A 71 -4.98 3.66 -8.82
N SER A 72 -4.98 3.87 -10.14
CA SER A 72 -4.45 5.08 -10.76
C SER A 72 -5.27 6.31 -10.38
N ASP A 73 -6.59 6.20 -10.48
CA ASP A 73 -7.52 7.29 -10.13
C ASP A 73 -7.42 7.67 -8.65
N ARG A 74 -7.30 6.67 -7.76
CA ARG A 74 -7.18 6.92 -6.31
C ARG A 74 -5.80 7.40 -5.90
N ALA A 75 -4.75 7.01 -6.61
CA ALA A 75 -3.37 7.34 -6.25
C ALA A 75 -3.03 8.78 -6.58
N ARG A 76 -3.42 9.30 -7.74
CA ARG A 76 -3.09 10.67 -8.13
C ARG A 76 -3.86 11.68 -7.31
N PRO A 77 -3.21 12.67 -6.68
CA PRO A 77 -3.91 13.78 -6.02
C PRO A 77 -4.70 14.63 -7.03
N ASP A 78 -5.90 15.08 -6.63
CA ASP A 78 -6.77 15.90 -7.48
C ASP A 78 -6.25 17.32 -7.69
N SER A 79 -5.46 17.84 -6.75
CA SER A 79 -4.94 19.20 -6.77
C SER A 79 -3.61 19.35 -6.06
N PHE A 80 -2.90 20.41 -6.42
CA PHE A 80 -1.71 20.89 -5.75
C PHE A 80 -1.98 22.30 -5.19
N GLU A 81 -2.02 22.43 -3.86
CA GLU A 81 -2.30 23.70 -3.18
C GLU A 81 -1.12 24.08 -2.28
N PRO A 82 -0.14 24.84 -2.77
CA PRO A 82 1.00 25.27 -1.95
C PRO A 82 0.54 26.28 -0.89
N ILE A 83 1.14 26.21 0.31
CA ILE A 83 0.83 27.11 1.42
C ILE A 83 1.18 28.56 1.11
N GLY A 84 2.17 28.78 0.22
CA GLY A 84 2.64 30.11 -0.17
C GLY A 84 2.87 30.21 -1.67
N ASP A 85 2.70 31.42 -2.18
CA ASP A 85 2.96 31.75 -3.59
C ASP A 85 4.47 31.99 -3.78
N HIS A 86 5.16 30.95 -4.27
CA HIS A 86 6.58 30.98 -4.55
C HIS A 86 6.90 30.27 -5.86
N GLU A 87 7.55 30.97 -6.78
CA GLU A 87 7.85 30.47 -8.14
C GLU A 87 8.57 29.11 -8.14
N ALA A 88 9.54 28.91 -7.24
CA ALA A 88 10.26 27.64 -7.14
C ALA A 88 9.35 26.48 -6.67
N VAL A 89 8.33 26.74 -5.86
CA VAL A 89 7.35 25.72 -5.42
C VAL A 89 6.39 25.41 -6.57
N ALA A 90 5.92 26.44 -7.28
CA ALA A 90 5.08 26.25 -8.47
C ALA A 90 5.79 25.44 -9.57
N ALA A 91 7.09 25.68 -9.77
CA ALA A 91 7.90 24.90 -10.71
C ALA A 91 8.08 23.41 -10.32
N MET A 92 7.78 23.04 -9.07
CA MET A 92 7.86 21.67 -8.56
C MET A 92 6.52 20.95 -8.52
N GLU A 93 5.45 21.55 -9.04
CA GLU A 93 4.10 20.98 -8.98
C GLU A 93 4.04 19.55 -9.53
N GLU A 94 4.38 19.35 -10.80
CA GLU A 94 4.33 18.00 -11.41
C GLU A 94 5.24 16.97 -10.69
N PRO A 95 6.52 17.28 -10.39
CA PRO A 95 7.35 16.36 -9.60
C PRO A 95 6.78 16.02 -8.22
N LEU A 96 6.11 16.94 -7.54
CA LEU A 96 5.50 16.69 -6.24
C LEU A 96 4.25 15.85 -6.36
N LEU A 97 3.42 16.08 -7.39
CA LEU A 97 2.27 15.22 -7.71
C LEU A 97 2.70 13.79 -8.05
N ASP A 98 3.75 13.62 -8.85
CA ASP A 98 4.29 12.30 -9.21
C ASP A 98 4.80 11.53 -7.98
N VAL A 99 5.52 12.21 -7.08
CA VAL A 99 5.99 11.60 -5.83
C VAL A 99 4.82 11.25 -4.91
N ALA A 100 3.82 12.13 -4.79
CA ALA A 100 2.64 11.87 -3.99
C ALA A 100 1.83 10.69 -4.55
N GLU A 101 1.66 10.62 -5.87
CA GLU A 101 1.03 9.48 -6.55
C GLU A 101 1.78 8.18 -6.25
N ALA A 102 3.12 8.17 -6.40
CA ALA A 102 3.92 6.98 -6.14
C ALA A 102 3.81 6.47 -4.69
N ILE A 103 3.79 7.38 -3.71
CA ILE A 103 3.61 7.05 -2.29
C ILE A 103 2.21 6.50 -2.03
N ARG A 104 1.18 7.20 -2.50
CA ARG A 104 -0.22 6.79 -2.34
C ARG A 104 -0.48 5.44 -3.00
N ARG A 105 0.01 5.24 -4.22
CA ARG A 105 -0.05 3.95 -4.92
C ARG A 105 0.61 2.83 -4.12
N ALA A 106 1.78 3.05 -3.54
CA ALA A 106 2.44 2.04 -2.73
C ALA A 106 1.57 1.62 -1.52
N VAL A 107 0.94 2.58 -0.83
CA VAL A 107 0.02 2.29 0.28
C VAL A 107 -1.21 1.51 -0.21
N LEU A 108 -1.85 1.97 -1.30
CA LEU A 108 -3.01 1.32 -1.90
C LEU A 108 -2.70 -0.12 -2.36
N GLU A 109 -1.48 -0.41 -2.77
CA GLU A 109 -1.01 -1.74 -3.18
C GLU A 109 -0.44 -2.56 -2.00
N SER A 110 -0.64 -2.13 -0.75
CA SER A 110 -0.11 -2.79 0.46
C SER A 110 1.42 -2.95 0.44
N ARG A 111 2.13 -2.02 -0.21
CA ARG A 111 3.59 -2.00 -0.25
C ARG A 111 4.15 -1.04 0.80
N PRO A 112 5.18 -1.46 1.57
CA PRO A 112 5.78 -0.58 2.57
C PRO A 112 6.53 0.60 1.94
N VAL A 113 6.39 1.77 2.56
CA VAL A 113 7.05 3.02 2.17
C VAL A 113 8.15 3.35 3.17
N VAL A 114 9.39 3.50 2.71
CA VAL A 114 10.52 3.94 3.53
C VAL A 114 10.89 5.37 3.16
N ILE A 115 10.67 6.31 4.08
CA ILE A 115 11.05 7.70 3.92
C ILE A 115 12.48 7.89 4.42
N ARG A 116 13.40 8.21 3.52
CA ARG A 116 14.79 8.53 3.85
C ARG A 116 15.00 10.04 3.81
N HIS A 117 15.62 10.58 4.83
CA HIS A 117 15.88 12.02 4.95
C HIS A 117 17.24 12.29 5.61
N PRO A 118 17.89 13.44 5.35
CA PRO A 118 19.09 13.84 6.08
C PRO A 118 18.83 13.96 7.59
N ALA A 119 19.83 13.67 8.41
CA ALA A 119 19.76 13.85 9.87
C ALA A 119 19.93 15.35 10.25
N THR A 120 19.20 16.23 9.60
CA THR A 120 19.14 17.69 9.84
C THR A 120 17.73 18.09 10.28
N ALA A 121 17.58 19.26 10.88
CA ALA A 121 16.27 19.77 11.30
C ALA A 121 15.27 19.77 10.12
N ASP A 122 15.67 20.28 8.96
CA ASP A 122 14.83 20.35 7.76
C ASP A 122 14.46 18.94 7.26
N GLY A 123 15.41 18.00 7.30
CA GLY A 123 15.17 16.61 6.94
C GLY A 123 14.14 15.93 7.85
N TYR A 124 14.24 16.13 9.16
CA TYR A 124 13.26 15.62 10.11
C TYR A 124 11.87 16.24 9.92
N ILE A 125 11.80 17.55 9.65
CA ILE A 125 10.53 18.26 9.38
C ILE A 125 9.90 17.71 8.10
N ALA A 126 10.66 17.62 7.01
CA ALA A 126 10.18 17.11 5.73
C ALA A 126 9.70 15.66 5.84
N GLY A 127 10.50 14.77 6.47
CA GLY A 127 10.12 13.38 6.68
C GLY A 127 8.85 13.25 7.54
N ALA A 128 8.72 14.05 8.60
CA ALA A 128 7.53 14.05 9.45
C ALA A 128 6.30 14.61 8.72
N ALA A 129 6.45 15.58 7.83
CA ALA A 129 5.36 16.11 7.03
C ALA A 129 4.79 15.06 6.08
N ILE A 130 5.67 14.33 5.36
CA ILE A 130 5.26 13.23 4.47
C ILE A 130 4.57 12.11 5.29
N GLU A 131 5.17 11.67 6.38
CA GLU A 131 4.59 10.64 7.25
C GLU A 131 3.18 11.03 7.70
N ARG A 132 3.00 12.26 8.22
CA ARG A 132 1.70 12.76 8.67
C ARG A 132 0.66 12.88 7.55
N ALA A 133 1.09 13.24 6.35
CA ALA A 133 0.21 13.32 5.18
C ALA A 133 -0.28 11.93 4.72
N VAL A 134 0.55 10.91 4.86
CA VAL A 134 0.25 9.54 4.39
C VAL A 134 -0.47 8.70 5.43
N LEU A 135 -0.25 8.93 6.73
CA LEU A 135 -0.85 8.13 7.81
C LEU A 135 -2.38 8.02 7.75
N PRO A 136 -3.17 9.04 7.41
CA PRO A 136 -4.62 8.90 7.27
C PRO A 136 -5.00 7.85 6.22
N LEU A 137 -4.32 7.86 5.07
CA LEU A 137 -4.54 6.89 4.01
C LEU A 137 -4.19 5.46 4.46
N VAL A 138 -3.06 5.30 5.16
CA VAL A 138 -2.67 3.98 5.70
C VAL A 138 -3.74 3.43 6.65
N ARG A 139 -4.29 4.28 7.53
CA ARG A 139 -5.34 3.89 8.49
C ARG A 139 -6.69 3.61 7.84
N GLU A 140 -6.98 4.25 6.72
CA GLU A 140 -8.20 4.02 5.94
C GLU A 140 -8.14 2.71 5.17
N GLU A 141 -7.00 2.44 4.52
CA GLU A 141 -6.83 1.26 3.66
C GLU A 141 -6.57 -0.04 4.42
N HIS A 142 -6.02 0.04 5.63
CA HIS A 142 -5.62 -1.13 6.38
C HIS A 142 -6.34 -1.18 7.73
N ALA A 143 -7.19 -2.20 7.91
CA ALA A 143 -7.97 -2.39 9.14
C ALA A 143 -7.13 -2.70 10.39
N ARG A 144 -5.88 -3.14 10.21
CA ARG A 144 -4.96 -3.47 11.31
C ARG A 144 -4.60 -2.24 12.13
N SER A 145 -4.74 -2.33 13.45
CA SER A 145 -4.41 -1.24 14.39
C SER A 145 -2.91 -0.86 14.40
N ASP A 146 -2.04 -1.74 13.91
CA ASP A 146 -0.58 -1.56 13.82
C ASP A 146 -0.10 -1.27 12.39
N ALA A 147 -1.00 -1.05 11.43
CA ALA A 147 -0.69 -0.81 10.02
C ALA A 147 0.35 0.30 9.81
N GLU A 148 0.27 1.37 10.60
CA GLU A 148 1.21 2.48 10.50
C GLU A 148 2.67 2.09 10.73
N TYR A 149 2.95 1.04 11.51
CA TYR A 149 4.31 0.56 11.77
C TYR A 149 4.84 -0.36 10.67
N HIS A 150 3.95 -0.94 9.86
CA HIS A 150 4.30 -1.82 8.76
C HIS A 150 4.40 -1.10 7.42
N TYR A 151 3.49 -0.16 7.15
CA TYR A 151 3.38 0.45 5.82
C TYR A 151 4.11 1.77 5.66
N ILE A 152 4.51 2.44 6.75
CA ILE A 152 5.29 3.67 6.64
C ILE A 152 6.39 3.74 7.71
N VAL A 153 7.62 3.88 7.27
CA VAL A 153 8.78 3.97 8.16
C VAL A 153 9.66 5.13 7.76
N ARG A 154 10.00 5.97 8.73
CA ARG A 154 10.91 7.09 8.54
C ARG A 154 12.29 6.78 9.14
N ARG A 155 13.34 6.93 8.33
CA ARG A 155 14.71 6.62 8.72
C ARG A 155 15.67 7.73 8.29
N PRO A 156 16.41 8.36 9.22
CA PRO A 156 17.45 9.32 8.87
C PRO A 156 18.60 8.65 8.11
N LEU A 157 19.30 9.42 7.30
CA LEU A 157 20.55 9.04 6.65
C LEU A 157 21.72 9.51 7.51
N ASP A 158 22.76 8.72 7.58
CA ASP A 158 24.03 9.10 8.23
C ASP A 158 24.84 10.09 7.36
N SER A 159 24.45 10.24 6.10
CA SER A 159 25.09 11.14 5.13
C SER A 159 24.07 12.04 4.43
N ALA A 160 24.54 13.12 3.81
CA ALA A 160 23.68 14.03 3.07
C ALA A 160 23.10 13.42 1.77
N VAL A 161 23.65 12.29 1.32
CA VAL A 161 23.27 11.65 0.06
C VAL A 161 22.84 10.21 0.33
N TYR A 162 21.75 9.79 -0.32
CA TYR A 162 21.31 8.39 -0.32
C TYR A 162 22.25 7.56 -1.20
N GLY A 163 23.32 7.04 -0.57
CA GLY A 163 24.36 6.25 -1.23
C GLY A 163 24.01 4.77 -1.37
N MET A 164 24.82 4.07 -2.16
CA MET A 164 24.64 2.64 -2.46
C MET A 164 24.56 1.75 -1.21
N ASP A 165 25.36 2.05 -0.17
CA ASP A 165 25.34 1.29 1.10
C ASP A 165 24.00 1.38 1.81
N ALA A 166 23.38 2.58 1.84
CA ALA A 166 22.07 2.78 2.43
C ALA A 166 20.99 2.08 1.60
N ALA A 167 21.05 2.21 0.27
CA ALA A 167 20.13 1.54 -0.64
C ALA A 167 20.20 0.02 -0.52
N THR A 168 21.40 -0.55 -0.45
CA THR A 168 21.60 -2.00 -0.28
C THR A 168 21.02 -2.49 1.07
N LYS A 169 21.27 -1.75 2.16
CA LYS A 169 20.72 -2.10 3.48
C LYS A 169 19.19 -2.04 3.49
N ASP A 170 18.60 -1.03 2.86
CA ASP A 170 17.14 -0.91 2.80
C ASP A 170 16.52 -2.02 1.95
N ALA A 171 17.08 -2.32 0.77
CA ALA A 171 16.63 -3.42 -0.07
C ALA A 171 16.73 -4.77 0.65
N THR A 172 17.84 -5.02 1.37
CA THR A 172 18.02 -6.26 2.14
C THR A 172 16.94 -6.40 3.22
N ARG A 173 16.65 -5.33 3.96
CA ARG A 173 15.59 -5.35 4.98
C ARG A 173 14.21 -5.57 4.38
N MET A 174 13.87 -4.87 3.29
CA MET A 174 12.58 -5.04 2.61
C MET A 174 12.37 -6.48 2.11
N LEU A 175 13.44 -7.18 1.75
CA LEU A 175 13.36 -8.59 1.37
C LEU A 175 13.22 -9.53 2.57
N GLN A 176 13.84 -9.18 3.70
CA GLN A 176 13.75 -9.97 4.95
C GLN A 176 12.41 -9.79 5.68
N ASP A 177 11.79 -8.62 5.57
CA ASP A 177 10.51 -8.31 6.21
C ASP A 177 9.30 -8.89 5.42
N ARG A 178 9.54 -9.63 4.32
CA ARG A 178 8.51 -10.28 3.48
C ARG A 178 8.22 -11.73 3.85
N ASP A 179 9.01 -12.32 4.71
CA ASP A 179 8.83 -13.68 5.24
C ASP A 179 8.06 -13.63 6.59
#